data_45d12cc41c5ddae80682044f64e54c9f
#
_entry.id   45d12cc41c5ddae80682044f64e54c9f
#
_cell.length_a   1.000
_cell.length_b   1.000
_cell.length_c   1.000
_cell.angle_alpha   90.00
_cell.angle_beta   90.00
_cell.angle_gamma   90.00
#
_symmetry.space_group_name_H-M   'P 1'
#
loop_
_entity.id
_entity.type
_entity.pdbx_description
1 polymer ?
#
loop_
_entity_poly.entity_id
_entity_poly.type
_entity_poly.pdbx_seq_one_letter_code
_entity_poly.pdbx_strand_id
1 'polypeptide(L)'
;MTYRKIPVRAVRPALLTFLSAVVLLLSFGSVAQASAKSRTAAAKPTVVLVHGAWADGSSWDGVVARLQRDGYTVDVPANPLRGVASDSAYLASYLKTVTGPIILAGHSYGGMVITNAATGNPAVKALVYIDAFIPAQGETLLQLAGAEPGSTLADPTTAFNFVPFTDAAGADTDLYVKPSVYRADFGADLSVQQDAILAATQEPLAASALQEPSGPPAWMTIPSFALIGTQDMVLPPAEQVFMAARAHATVVKISASHLGLISHPDAVAQLIERADAATR
;
A
#
# COMPACT_ATOMS: atom_id res chain seq x y z
N MET A 1 -54.01 -61.45 56.71
CA MET A 1 -54.07 -62.93 56.81
C MET A 1 -52.80 -63.51 56.25
N THR A 2 -52.08 -64.06 57.20
CA THR A 2 -51.30 -65.33 57.22
C THR A 2 -50.14 -65.42 56.26
N TYR A 3 -48.99 -65.18 56.77
CA TYR A 3 -47.89 -66.14 57.15
C TYR A 3 -47.65 -67.29 56.19
N ARG A 4 -46.38 -67.42 55.68
CA ARG A 4 -45.53 -68.58 56.01
C ARG A 4 -44.07 -68.35 55.65
N LYS A 5 -43.25 -68.64 56.67
CA LYS A 5 -41.77 -68.69 56.66
C LYS A 5 -41.28 -70.07 56.22
N ILE A 6 -39.93 -70.09 55.90
CA ILE A 6 -38.90 -71.09 56.31
C ILE A 6 -38.49 -72.03 55.16
N PRO A 7 -37.26 -72.61 55.10
CA PRO A 7 -35.97 -72.24 55.68
C PRO A 7 -34.73 -72.39 54.80
N VAL A 8 -33.63 -71.93 55.36
CA VAL A 8 -32.24 -72.11 55.06
C VAL A 8 -31.75 -73.53 54.87
N ARG A 9 -30.82 -73.77 53.96
CA ARG A 9 -29.76 -74.77 54.14
C ARG A 9 -28.42 -74.32 53.51
N ALA A 10 -27.43 -74.20 54.38
CA ALA A 10 -26.03 -74.00 54.09
C ALA A 10 -25.34 -75.34 53.76
N VAL A 11 -24.47 -75.34 52.80
CA VAL A 11 -23.33 -76.32 52.72
C VAL A 11 -22.12 -75.59 52.15
N ARG A 12 -21.04 -75.58 52.88
CA ARG A 12 -19.65 -75.40 52.55
C ARG A 12 -18.99 -76.76 52.44
N PRO A 13 -17.71 -76.91 51.98
CA PRO A 13 -16.73 -76.16 51.18
C PRO A 13 -16.06 -77.02 50.09
N ALA A 14 -15.30 -76.42 49.22
CA ALA A 14 -14.04 -77.05 48.77
C ALA A 14 -13.12 -76.02 48.10
N LEU A 15 -11.96 -75.90 48.68
CA LEU A 15 -10.77 -75.20 48.19
C LEU A 15 -10.27 -75.85 46.89
N LEU A 16 -9.96 -75.06 45.90
CA LEU A 16 -8.94 -75.40 44.90
C LEU A 16 -8.31 -74.08 44.37
N THR A 17 -7.08 -73.91 44.78
CA THR A 17 -6.13 -72.91 44.32
C THR A 17 -5.77 -73.13 42.88
N PHE A 18 -5.99 -72.16 42.01
CA PHE A 18 -5.25 -72.05 40.75
C PHE A 18 -4.63 -70.64 40.65
N LEU A 19 -3.34 -70.67 40.75
CA LEU A 19 -2.44 -69.53 40.51
C LEU A 19 -2.40 -69.31 39.01
N SER A 20 -2.99 -68.26 38.52
CA SER A 20 -2.76 -67.80 37.15
C SER A 20 -2.22 -66.37 37.17
N ALA A 21 -0.94 -66.29 36.86
CA ALA A 21 -0.19 -65.06 36.70
C ALA A 21 -0.76 -64.30 35.46
N VAL A 22 -1.45 -63.20 35.70
CA VAL A 22 -1.80 -62.23 34.64
C VAL A 22 -0.64 -61.22 34.56
N VAL A 23 0.21 -61.41 33.56
CA VAL A 23 1.22 -60.42 33.15
C VAL A 23 0.49 -59.25 32.52
N LEU A 24 0.36 -58.15 33.25
CA LEU A 24 -0.18 -56.88 32.74
C LEU A 24 0.92 -56.19 31.97
N LEU A 25 0.97 -56.34 30.65
CA LEU A 25 1.80 -55.57 29.74
C LEU A 25 1.24 -54.13 29.70
N LEU A 26 1.80 -53.24 30.51
CA LEU A 26 1.64 -51.81 30.42
C LEU A 26 2.37 -51.32 29.16
N SER A 27 1.64 -51.26 28.02
CA SER A 27 2.10 -50.55 26.83
C SER A 27 2.10 -49.06 27.14
N PHE A 28 3.24 -48.50 27.51
CA PHE A 28 3.45 -47.05 27.49
C PHE A 28 3.45 -46.59 26.03
N GLY A 29 2.24 -46.29 25.52
CA GLY A 29 2.10 -45.55 24.30
C GLY A 29 2.63 -44.14 24.49
N SER A 30 3.86 -43.88 24.06
CA SER A 30 4.38 -42.54 23.91
C SER A 30 3.51 -41.79 22.93
N VAL A 31 2.56 -41.01 23.46
CA VAL A 31 1.88 -40.00 22.65
C VAL A 31 2.94 -38.94 22.34
N ALA A 32 3.56 -39.09 21.19
CA ALA A 32 4.36 -38.02 20.60
C ALA A 32 3.40 -36.82 20.36
N GLN A 33 3.37 -35.93 21.34
CA GLN A 33 2.71 -34.65 21.23
C GLN A 33 3.46 -33.87 20.17
N ALA A 34 3.01 -34.00 18.90
CA ALA A 34 3.46 -33.13 17.84
C ALA A 34 3.11 -31.70 18.27
N SER A 35 4.09 -30.99 18.83
CA SER A 35 4.03 -29.55 18.99
C SER A 35 3.82 -28.98 17.61
N ALA A 36 2.57 -28.78 17.25
CA ALA A 36 2.23 -27.88 16.15
C ALA A 36 2.79 -26.52 16.56
N LYS A 37 4.02 -26.23 16.07
CA LYS A 37 4.59 -24.90 16.10
C LYS A 37 3.54 -24.02 15.43
N SER A 38 2.71 -23.34 16.21
CA SER A 38 1.85 -22.28 15.73
C SER A 38 2.78 -21.33 14.97
N ARG A 39 2.72 -21.37 13.63
CA ARG A 39 3.32 -20.31 12.83
C ARG A 39 2.54 -19.06 13.23
N THR A 40 3.06 -18.31 14.19
CA THR A 40 2.63 -16.95 14.40
C THR A 40 2.61 -16.31 13.02
N ALA A 41 1.42 -15.95 12.52
CA ALA A 41 1.32 -15.24 11.27
C ALA A 41 2.27 -14.03 11.39
N ALA A 42 3.19 -13.89 10.42
CA ALA A 42 4.09 -12.76 10.41
C ALA A 42 3.26 -11.49 10.52
N ALA A 43 3.66 -10.57 11.39
CA ALA A 43 2.98 -9.30 11.56
C ALA A 43 2.87 -8.62 10.18
N LYS A 44 1.71 -8.05 9.89
CA LYS A 44 1.52 -7.28 8.66
C LYS A 44 2.49 -6.11 8.62
N PRO A 45 2.97 -5.71 7.44
CA PRO A 45 3.78 -4.51 7.28
C PRO A 45 2.96 -3.26 7.61
N THR A 46 3.65 -2.18 7.95
CA THR A 46 3.04 -0.85 7.90
C THR A 46 2.91 -0.41 6.43
N VAL A 47 1.75 0.07 6.04
CA VAL A 47 1.53 0.67 4.73
C VAL A 47 1.72 2.17 4.86
N VAL A 48 2.67 2.74 4.10
CA VAL A 48 2.91 4.18 4.06
C VAL A 48 2.43 4.70 2.71
N LEU A 49 1.51 5.68 2.74
CA LEU A 49 0.84 6.24 1.57
C LEU A 49 1.27 7.69 1.34
N VAL A 50 1.72 8.03 0.13
CA VAL A 50 2.24 9.34 -0.23
C VAL A 50 1.38 9.95 -1.33
N HIS A 51 0.73 11.08 -1.04
CA HIS A 51 -0.14 11.78 -1.99
C HIS A 51 0.66 12.47 -3.11
N GLY A 52 -0.01 12.73 -4.22
CA GLY A 52 0.51 13.45 -5.36
C GLY A 52 0.46 14.98 -5.18
N ALA A 53 0.89 15.70 -6.21
CA ALA A 53 0.70 17.13 -6.31
C ALA A 53 -0.81 17.47 -6.41
N TRP A 54 -1.18 18.66 -5.98
CA TRP A 54 -2.55 19.19 -6.03
C TRP A 54 -3.57 18.33 -5.26
N ALA A 55 -3.07 17.61 -4.26
CA ALA A 55 -3.81 16.76 -3.34
C ALA A 55 -3.21 16.88 -1.95
N ASP A 56 -3.87 16.26 -0.97
CA ASP A 56 -3.38 16.08 0.39
C ASP A 56 -3.60 14.64 0.87
N GLY A 57 -3.32 14.38 2.14
CA GLY A 57 -3.47 13.06 2.73
C GLY A 57 -4.90 12.50 2.66
N SER A 58 -5.93 13.34 2.61
CA SER A 58 -7.33 12.92 2.54
C SER A 58 -7.70 12.21 1.24
N SER A 59 -6.90 12.39 0.18
CA SER A 59 -7.04 11.64 -1.07
C SER A 59 -6.94 10.11 -0.85
N TRP A 60 -6.31 9.68 0.22
CA TRP A 60 -6.15 8.29 0.60
C TRP A 60 -7.23 7.75 1.54
N ASP A 61 -8.19 8.55 2.02
CA ASP A 61 -9.17 8.16 3.06
C ASP A 61 -9.88 6.84 2.75
N GLY A 62 -10.32 6.67 1.50
CA GLY A 62 -10.98 5.45 1.05
C GLY A 62 -10.09 4.21 1.13
N VAL A 63 -8.81 4.34 0.80
CA VAL A 63 -7.79 3.27 0.85
C VAL A 63 -7.41 2.98 2.30
N VAL A 64 -7.20 4.02 3.12
CA VAL A 64 -6.89 3.91 4.56
C VAL A 64 -7.98 3.11 5.27
N ALA A 65 -9.25 3.48 5.07
CA ALA A 65 -10.39 2.79 5.70
C ALA A 65 -10.44 1.30 5.35
N ARG A 66 -10.07 0.92 4.13
CA ARG A 66 -10.04 -0.49 3.69
C ARG A 66 -8.89 -1.26 4.32
N LEU A 67 -7.68 -0.74 4.20
CA LEU A 67 -6.48 -1.39 4.74
C LEU A 67 -6.55 -1.55 6.26
N GLN A 68 -7.06 -0.53 7.00
CA GLN A 68 -7.26 -0.62 8.44
C GLN A 68 -8.30 -1.69 8.83
N ARG A 69 -9.41 -1.79 8.09
CA ARG A 69 -10.40 -2.86 8.27
C ARG A 69 -9.79 -4.25 8.05
N ASP A 70 -8.86 -4.34 7.10
CA ASP A 70 -8.15 -5.58 6.79
C ASP A 70 -6.94 -5.81 7.71
N GLY A 71 -6.77 -4.96 8.76
CA GLY A 71 -5.81 -5.13 9.87
C GLY A 71 -4.39 -4.68 9.56
N TYR A 72 -4.20 -3.75 8.62
CA TYR A 72 -2.93 -3.06 8.42
C TYR A 72 -2.79 -1.84 9.33
N THR A 73 -1.58 -1.55 9.75
CA THR A 73 -1.20 -0.21 10.21
C THR A 73 -0.97 0.64 8.97
N VAL A 74 -1.58 1.82 8.92
CA VAL A 74 -1.51 2.72 7.76
C VAL A 74 -1.09 4.09 8.22
N ASP A 75 -0.06 4.63 7.61
CA ASP A 75 0.45 5.97 7.82
C ASP A 75 0.35 6.79 6.53
N VAL A 76 -0.05 8.05 6.66
CA VAL A 76 -0.13 9.01 5.54
C VAL A 76 0.68 10.26 5.93
N PRO A 77 2.03 10.22 5.77
CA PRO A 77 2.85 11.39 6.07
C PRO A 77 2.56 12.54 5.09
N ALA A 78 2.79 13.76 5.54
CA ALA A 78 2.75 14.93 4.66
C ALA A 78 3.77 14.78 3.52
N ASN A 79 3.38 15.23 2.32
CA ASN A 79 4.28 15.41 1.19
C ASN A 79 4.39 16.92 0.94
N PRO A 80 5.55 17.57 1.23
CA PRO A 80 5.63 19.03 1.26
C PRO A 80 5.44 19.72 -0.09
N LEU A 81 5.60 19.01 -1.21
CA LEU A 81 5.40 19.51 -2.58
C LEU A 81 6.34 20.66 -2.94
N ARG A 82 7.58 20.66 -2.40
CA ARG A 82 8.58 21.71 -2.59
C ARG A 82 9.71 21.31 -3.56
N GLY A 83 9.93 20.01 -3.79
CA GLY A 83 10.97 19.51 -4.69
C GLY A 83 11.21 18.03 -4.49
N VAL A 84 11.66 17.34 -5.55
CA VAL A 84 11.87 15.88 -5.52
C VAL A 84 12.88 15.49 -4.44
N ALA A 85 13.99 16.21 -4.33
CA ALA A 85 15.04 15.88 -3.36
C ALA A 85 14.61 16.20 -1.92
N SER A 86 14.00 17.36 -1.68
CA SER A 86 13.55 17.79 -0.34
C SER A 86 12.45 16.90 0.19
N ASP A 87 11.45 16.61 -0.64
CA ASP A 87 10.29 15.80 -0.27
C ASP A 87 10.69 14.33 -0.05
N SER A 88 11.59 13.82 -0.89
CA SER A 88 12.17 12.47 -0.70
C SER A 88 13.03 12.38 0.57
N ALA A 89 13.79 13.40 0.89
CA ALA A 89 14.59 13.44 2.13
C ALA A 89 13.69 13.48 3.38
N TYR A 90 12.60 14.25 3.32
CA TYR A 90 11.59 14.28 4.37
C TYR A 90 10.95 12.90 4.57
N LEU A 91 10.47 12.30 3.48
CA LEU A 91 9.88 10.96 3.53
C LEU A 91 10.89 9.92 4.02
N ALA A 92 12.13 9.94 3.54
CA ALA A 92 13.17 9.03 4.01
C ALA A 92 13.45 9.17 5.52
N SER A 93 13.34 10.38 6.06
CA SER A 93 13.44 10.63 7.51
C SER A 93 12.23 10.07 8.26
N TYR A 94 11.02 10.22 7.71
CA TYR A 94 9.81 9.62 8.26
C TYR A 94 9.90 8.09 8.28
N LEU A 95 10.31 7.46 7.18
CA LEU A 95 10.43 6.00 7.08
C LEU A 95 11.38 5.39 8.14
N LYS A 96 12.36 6.14 8.64
CA LYS A 96 13.24 5.69 9.75
C LYS A 96 12.53 5.61 11.09
N THR A 97 11.38 6.26 11.25
CA THR A 97 10.57 6.19 12.48
C THR A 97 9.61 4.99 12.48
N VAL A 98 9.37 4.40 11.32
CA VAL A 98 8.49 3.23 11.17
C VAL A 98 9.25 1.96 11.52
N THR A 99 8.68 1.15 12.42
CA THR A 99 9.29 -0.12 12.82
C THR A 99 8.73 -1.29 12.03
N GLY A 100 9.59 -2.22 11.63
CA GLY A 100 9.20 -3.43 10.88
C GLY A 100 9.18 -3.22 9.36
N PRO A 101 8.60 -4.17 8.62
CA PRO A 101 8.52 -4.11 7.17
C PRO A 101 7.51 -3.04 6.70
N ILE A 102 7.79 -2.43 5.57
CA ILE A 102 6.99 -1.33 4.99
C ILE A 102 6.58 -1.71 3.57
N ILE A 103 5.29 -1.48 3.24
CA ILE A 103 4.83 -1.35 1.86
C ILE A 103 4.64 0.15 1.60
N LEU A 104 5.36 0.68 0.63
CA LEU A 104 5.38 2.12 0.34
C LEU A 104 4.61 2.39 -0.95
N ALA A 105 3.52 3.15 -0.87
CA ALA A 105 2.69 3.48 -2.02
C ALA A 105 2.70 4.99 -2.30
N GLY A 106 2.77 5.36 -3.58
CA GLY A 106 2.74 6.75 -4.03
C GLY A 106 1.75 6.94 -5.17
N HIS A 107 1.00 8.03 -5.11
CA HIS A 107 0.13 8.50 -6.18
C HIS A 107 0.80 9.62 -6.97
N SER A 108 0.72 9.61 -8.29
CA SER A 108 1.16 10.71 -9.16
C SER A 108 2.61 11.17 -8.86
N TYR A 109 2.83 12.44 -8.51
CA TYR A 109 4.10 12.99 -8.03
C TYR A 109 4.67 12.22 -6.83
N GLY A 110 3.80 11.67 -5.97
CA GLY A 110 4.23 10.78 -4.89
C GLY A 110 5.06 9.59 -5.37
N GLY A 111 4.90 9.17 -6.62
CA GLY A 111 5.76 8.16 -7.26
C GLY A 111 7.21 8.61 -7.45
N MET A 112 7.44 9.89 -7.81
CA MET A 112 8.79 10.49 -7.82
C MET A 112 9.41 10.41 -6.43
N VAL A 113 8.62 10.79 -5.41
CA VAL A 113 9.08 10.87 -4.02
C VAL A 113 9.42 9.49 -3.46
N ILE A 114 8.53 8.49 -3.60
CA ILE A 114 8.80 7.13 -3.08
C ILE A 114 9.97 6.45 -3.79
N THR A 115 10.14 6.70 -5.09
CA THR A 115 11.25 6.14 -5.88
C THR A 115 12.61 6.55 -5.32
N ASN A 116 12.73 7.79 -4.85
CA ASN A 116 13.97 8.33 -4.30
C ASN A 116 14.11 8.03 -2.79
N ALA A 117 13.04 8.20 -2.01
CA ALA A 117 13.08 8.04 -0.56
C ALA A 117 13.36 6.61 -0.09
N ALA A 118 12.97 5.60 -0.88
CA ALA A 118 13.17 4.20 -0.54
C ALA A 118 14.57 3.67 -0.86
N THR A 119 15.38 4.43 -1.59
CA THR A 119 16.72 3.98 -2.03
C THR A 119 17.59 3.65 -0.82
N GLY A 120 18.07 2.38 -0.78
CA GLY A 120 18.91 1.88 0.30
C GLY A 120 18.19 1.60 1.63
N ASN A 121 16.86 1.67 1.69
CA ASN A 121 16.09 1.35 2.90
C ASN A 121 15.64 -0.12 2.90
N PRO A 122 16.25 -1.01 3.70
CA PRO A 122 15.94 -2.44 3.71
C PRO A 122 14.59 -2.76 4.35
N ALA A 123 13.96 -1.82 5.06
CA ALA A 123 12.62 -1.99 5.63
C ALA A 123 11.52 -1.95 4.55
N VAL A 124 11.73 -1.22 3.45
CA VAL A 124 10.78 -1.15 2.34
C VAL A 124 10.83 -2.45 1.54
N LYS A 125 9.72 -3.18 1.51
CA LYS A 125 9.61 -4.50 0.87
C LYS A 125 8.99 -4.43 -0.51
N ALA A 126 8.11 -3.46 -0.75
CA ALA A 126 7.52 -3.22 -2.06
C ALA A 126 7.26 -1.73 -2.28
N LEU A 127 7.31 -1.33 -3.55
CA LEU A 127 6.85 -0.04 -4.05
C LEU A 127 5.54 -0.24 -4.80
N VAL A 128 4.54 0.60 -4.52
CA VAL A 128 3.24 0.55 -5.20
C VAL A 128 2.95 1.92 -5.80
N TYR A 129 2.82 1.97 -7.11
CA TYR A 129 2.61 3.17 -7.90
C TYR A 129 1.15 3.23 -8.35
N ILE A 130 0.43 4.28 -7.98
CA ILE A 130 -0.99 4.46 -8.31
C ILE A 130 -1.11 5.68 -9.21
N ASP A 131 -1.43 5.47 -10.50
CA ASP A 131 -1.49 6.53 -11.52
C ASP A 131 -0.25 7.46 -11.42
N ALA A 132 0.95 6.88 -11.33
CA ALA A 132 2.11 7.56 -10.77
C ALA A 132 3.34 7.53 -11.68
N PHE A 133 4.23 8.52 -11.48
CA PHE A 133 5.54 8.56 -12.09
C PHE A 133 6.45 7.48 -11.50
N ILE A 134 7.21 6.80 -12.37
CA ILE A 134 8.21 5.78 -12.00
C ILE A 134 9.53 6.16 -12.71
N PRO A 135 10.22 7.21 -12.23
CA PRO A 135 11.36 7.79 -12.93
C PRO A 135 12.57 6.86 -12.91
N ALA A 136 13.39 6.94 -13.97
CA ALA A 136 14.78 6.56 -13.94
C ALA A 136 15.65 7.73 -13.42
N GLN A 137 16.91 7.45 -13.12
CA GLN A 137 17.85 8.48 -12.68
C GLN A 137 18.01 9.55 -13.76
N GLY A 138 17.89 10.81 -13.34
CA GLY A 138 18.03 12.00 -14.17
C GLY A 138 16.76 12.44 -14.90
N GLU A 139 15.69 11.65 -14.88
CA GLU A 139 14.40 12.05 -15.46
C GLU A 139 13.68 13.04 -14.57
N THR A 140 12.98 13.99 -15.20
CA THR A 140 12.14 14.99 -14.52
C THR A 140 10.66 14.68 -14.74
N LEU A 141 9.81 15.20 -13.85
CA LEU A 141 8.36 15.07 -14.00
C LEU A 141 7.89 15.62 -15.34
N LEU A 142 8.36 16.80 -15.74
CA LEU A 142 7.94 17.45 -16.96
C LEU A 142 8.36 16.66 -18.22
N GLN A 143 9.56 16.06 -18.22
CA GLN A 143 9.99 15.18 -19.31
C GLN A 143 9.07 13.97 -19.46
N LEU A 144 8.78 13.28 -18.35
CA LEU A 144 7.93 12.09 -18.35
C LEU A 144 6.48 12.42 -18.72
N ALA A 145 5.93 13.52 -18.20
CA ALA A 145 4.57 13.95 -18.56
C ALA A 145 4.43 14.31 -20.06
N GLY A 146 5.49 14.84 -20.67
CA GLY A 146 5.52 15.22 -22.09
C GLY A 146 6.02 14.14 -23.04
N ALA A 147 6.41 12.95 -22.55
CA ALA A 147 6.98 11.89 -23.39
C ALA A 147 5.95 11.26 -24.33
N GLU A 148 4.70 11.11 -23.87
CA GLU A 148 3.58 10.62 -24.67
C GLU A 148 2.52 11.73 -24.86
N PRO A 149 1.83 11.78 -26.02
CA PRO A 149 0.79 12.78 -26.26
C PRO A 149 -0.40 12.64 -25.30
N GLY A 150 -1.01 13.79 -24.96
CA GLY A 150 -2.28 13.82 -24.21
C GLY A 150 -2.17 14.17 -22.75
N SER A 151 -0.97 14.52 -22.26
CA SER A 151 -0.82 15.03 -20.90
C SER A 151 -1.30 16.47 -20.77
N THR A 152 -2.14 16.74 -19.78
CA THR A 152 -2.51 18.11 -19.35
C THR A 152 -1.29 18.91 -18.87
N LEU A 153 -0.26 18.24 -18.35
CA LEU A 153 0.95 18.88 -17.85
C LEU A 153 1.91 19.32 -18.96
N ALA A 154 1.67 18.92 -20.21
CA ALA A 154 2.53 19.27 -21.35
C ALA A 154 2.55 20.78 -21.66
N ASP A 155 1.46 21.50 -21.35
CA ASP A 155 1.41 22.97 -21.44
C ASP A 155 0.99 23.59 -20.08
N PRO A 156 1.96 23.90 -19.21
CA PRO A 156 1.69 24.49 -17.90
C PRO A 156 0.92 25.81 -17.95
N THR A 157 1.02 26.59 -19.03
CA THR A 157 0.36 27.90 -19.13
C THR A 157 -1.16 27.79 -19.23
N THR A 158 -1.64 26.70 -19.82
CA THR A 158 -3.08 26.43 -19.94
C THR A 158 -3.63 25.74 -18.69
N ALA A 159 -2.82 24.94 -18.00
CA ALA A 159 -3.23 24.11 -16.87
C ALA A 159 -3.25 24.85 -15.53
N PHE A 160 -2.32 25.78 -15.29
CA PHE A 160 -2.08 26.32 -13.96
C PHE A 160 -2.37 27.81 -13.80
N ASN A 161 -2.69 28.20 -12.55
CA ASN A 161 -2.51 29.52 -11.99
C ASN A 161 -1.17 29.55 -11.29
N PHE A 162 -0.40 30.64 -11.48
CA PHE A 162 0.96 30.81 -10.98
C PHE A 162 0.96 31.79 -9.82
N VAL A 163 1.40 31.35 -8.64
CA VAL A 163 1.48 32.18 -7.42
C VAL A 163 2.93 32.28 -6.97
N PRO A 164 3.63 33.42 -7.24
CA PRO A 164 5.01 33.60 -6.80
C PRO A 164 5.12 33.58 -5.28
N PHE A 165 6.15 32.93 -4.76
CA PHE A 165 6.52 32.96 -3.35
C PHE A 165 8.03 33.06 -3.17
N THR A 166 8.46 33.31 -1.92
CA THR A 166 9.88 33.32 -1.54
C THR A 166 9.99 32.61 -0.18
N ASP A 167 10.90 31.68 -0.08
CA ASP A 167 11.26 31.00 1.16
C ASP A 167 12.79 31.04 1.42
N ALA A 168 13.28 30.21 2.34
CA ALA A 168 14.70 30.10 2.64
C ALA A 168 15.57 29.58 1.50
N ALA A 169 14.99 28.84 0.55
CA ALA A 169 15.68 28.32 -0.63
C ALA A 169 15.74 29.35 -1.77
N GLY A 170 14.91 30.41 -1.72
CA GLY A 170 14.85 31.47 -2.72
C GLY A 170 13.44 31.74 -3.24
N ALA A 171 13.37 32.41 -4.40
CA ALA A 171 12.11 32.68 -5.09
C ALA A 171 11.70 31.48 -5.95
N ASP A 172 10.42 31.10 -5.89
CA ASP A 172 9.81 30.07 -6.73
C ASP A 172 8.34 30.44 -7.00
N THR A 173 7.59 29.52 -7.61
CA THR A 173 6.19 29.74 -7.97
C THR A 173 5.36 28.51 -7.61
N ASP A 174 4.31 28.70 -6.83
CA ASP A 174 3.30 27.69 -6.59
C ASP A 174 2.37 27.54 -7.79
N LEU A 175 2.19 26.29 -8.22
CA LEU A 175 1.30 25.91 -9.32
C LEU A 175 -0.01 25.38 -8.74
N TYR A 176 -1.13 26.07 -9.04
CA TYR A 176 -2.47 25.63 -8.74
C TYR A 176 -3.18 25.22 -10.02
N VAL A 177 -3.72 24.01 -10.10
CA VAL A 177 -4.52 23.56 -11.23
C VAL A 177 -5.80 24.41 -11.34
N LYS A 178 -6.08 24.94 -12.54
CA LYS A 178 -7.33 25.67 -12.78
C LYS A 178 -8.54 24.74 -12.55
N PRO A 179 -9.63 25.18 -11.89
CA PRO A 179 -10.77 24.31 -11.57
C PRO A 179 -11.39 23.62 -12.79
N SER A 180 -11.40 24.28 -13.97
CA SER A 180 -11.90 23.69 -15.21
C SER A 180 -11.04 22.51 -15.69
N VAL A 181 -9.73 22.62 -15.54
CA VAL A 181 -8.75 21.55 -15.88
C VAL A 181 -8.84 20.42 -14.86
N TYR A 182 -8.96 20.77 -13.57
CA TYR A 182 -9.10 19.77 -12.52
C TYR A 182 -10.27 18.83 -12.79
N ARG A 183 -11.44 19.42 -13.13
CA ARG A 183 -12.65 18.66 -13.44
C ARG A 183 -12.51 17.80 -14.71
N ALA A 184 -11.88 18.33 -15.74
CA ALA A 184 -11.79 17.64 -17.03
C ALA A 184 -10.79 16.47 -17.00
N ASP A 185 -9.66 16.64 -16.31
CA ASP A 185 -8.48 15.81 -16.51
C ASP A 185 -8.06 15.03 -15.26
N PHE A 186 -8.27 15.59 -14.05
CA PHE A 186 -7.92 14.91 -12.80
C PHE A 186 -9.03 13.99 -12.30
N GLY A 187 -10.24 14.54 -12.09
CA GLY A 187 -11.36 13.87 -11.45
C GLY A 187 -12.52 13.56 -12.39
N ALA A 188 -12.26 13.25 -13.66
CA ALA A 188 -13.30 13.09 -14.69
C ALA A 188 -14.36 12.02 -14.35
N ASP A 189 -13.99 10.97 -13.60
CA ASP A 189 -14.88 9.89 -13.15
C ASP A 189 -15.45 10.08 -11.74
N LEU A 190 -15.12 11.20 -11.05
CA LEU A 190 -15.71 11.56 -9.77
C LEU A 190 -17.04 12.31 -9.93
N SER A 191 -17.81 12.45 -8.84
CA SER A 191 -18.96 13.35 -8.84
C SER A 191 -18.51 14.81 -8.96
N VAL A 192 -19.34 15.67 -9.56
CA VAL A 192 -19.05 17.12 -9.70
C VAL A 192 -18.77 17.77 -8.33
N GLN A 193 -19.52 17.38 -7.30
CA GLN A 193 -19.35 17.93 -5.96
C GLN A 193 -18.01 17.51 -5.34
N GLN A 194 -17.63 16.23 -5.44
CA GLN A 194 -16.38 15.71 -4.91
C GLN A 194 -15.18 16.36 -5.60
N ASP A 195 -15.21 16.44 -6.91
CA ASP A 195 -14.18 17.08 -7.70
C ASP A 195 -14.01 18.57 -7.36
N ALA A 196 -15.13 19.32 -7.20
CA ALA A 196 -15.09 20.71 -6.81
C ALA A 196 -14.47 20.93 -5.42
N ILE A 197 -14.69 20.00 -4.46
CA ILE A 197 -14.05 20.05 -3.14
C ILE A 197 -12.54 19.83 -3.30
N LEU A 198 -12.10 18.82 -4.04
CA LEU A 198 -10.69 18.51 -4.25
C LEU A 198 -9.97 19.67 -4.95
N ALA A 199 -10.57 20.25 -5.98
CA ALA A 199 -10.01 21.42 -6.66
C ALA A 199 -9.87 22.65 -5.74
N ALA A 200 -10.78 22.81 -4.75
CA ALA A 200 -10.74 23.91 -3.81
C ALA A 200 -9.73 23.72 -2.67
N THR A 201 -9.44 22.47 -2.31
CA THR A 201 -8.54 22.11 -1.18
C THR A 201 -7.16 21.65 -1.65
N GLN A 202 -6.87 21.69 -2.95
CA GLN A 202 -5.59 21.27 -3.52
C GLN A 202 -4.41 21.99 -2.88
N GLU A 203 -3.34 21.27 -2.59
CA GLU A 203 -2.05 21.82 -2.17
C GLU A 203 -1.13 22.04 -3.39
N PRO A 204 -0.50 23.22 -3.54
CA PRO A 204 0.24 23.55 -4.74
C PRO A 204 1.60 22.83 -4.80
N LEU A 205 2.02 22.50 -6.03
CA LEU A 205 3.39 22.05 -6.30
C LEU A 205 4.27 23.25 -6.66
N ALA A 206 5.47 23.33 -6.08
CA ALA A 206 6.48 24.30 -6.50
C ALA A 206 6.92 24.01 -7.95
N ALA A 207 7.02 25.05 -8.78
CA ALA A 207 7.33 24.91 -10.20
C ALA A 207 8.71 24.30 -10.45
N SER A 208 9.69 24.53 -9.58
CA SER A 208 11.01 23.91 -9.64
C SER A 208 10.95 22.38 -9.59
N ALA A 209 9.99 21.79 -8.84
CA ALA A 209 9.82 20.35 -8.74
C ALA A 209 9.50 19.67 -10.07
N LEU A 210 8.88 20.38 -11.03
CA LEU A 210 8.59 19.86 -12.38
C LEU A 210 9.86 19.52 -13.16
N GLN A 211 10.95 20.23 -12.90
CA GLN A 211 12.22 20.14 -13.66
C GLN A 211 13.34 19.51 -12.83
N GLU A 212 13.10 19.22 -11.57
CA GLU A 212 14.10 18.60 -10.70
C GLU A 212 14.34 17.14 -11.09
N PRO A 213 15.60 16.72 -11.35
CA PRO A 213 15.90 15.37 -11.78
C PRO A 213 15.79 14.36 -10.63
N SER A 214 15.26 13.18 -10.93
CA SER A 214 15.23 12.03 -10.02
C SER A 214 16.63 11.49 -9.75
N GLY A 215 16.90 11.07 -8.54
CA GLY A 215 18.10 10.33 -8.14
C GLY A 215 18.08 8.85 -8.57
N PRO A 216 19.01 8.03 -8.03
CA PRO A 216 19.02 6.58 -8.28
C PRO A 216 17.71 5.92 -7.80
N PRO A 217 17.01 5.18 -8.69
CA PRO A 217 15.68 4.73 -8.38
C PRO A 217 15.66 3.44 -7.54
N ALA A 218 14.85 3.42 -6.48
CA ALA A 218 14.70 2.28 -5.59
C ALA A 218 14.11 1.02 -6.27
N TRP A 219 13.32 1.19 -7.33
CA TRP A 219 12.72 0.08 -8.09
C TRP A 219 13.77 -0.85 -8.77
N MET A 220 15.02 -0.45 -8.88
CA MET A 220 16.09 -1.33 -9.34
C MET A 220 16.35 -2.51 -8.38
N THR A 221 15.98 -2.38 -7.12
CA THR A 221 16.27 -3.38 -6.08
C THR A 221 15.04 -3.79 -5.27
N ILE A 222 13.95 -3.04 -5.36
CA ILE A 222 12.72 -3.28 -4.62
C ILE A 222 11.60 -3.70 -5.58
N PRO A 223 10.91 -4.83 -5.33
CA PRO A 223 9.77 -5.25 -6.13
C PRO A 223 8.73 -4.15 -6.29
N SER A 224 8.23 -3.96 -7.51
CA SER A 224 7.35 -2.85 -7.86
C SER A 224 6.01 -3.34 -8.40
N PHE A 225 4.96 -2.59 -8.09
CA PHE A 225 3.58 -2.81 -8.50
C PHE A 225 2.99 -1.50 -9.00
N ALA A 226 2.15 -1.54 -10.04
CA ALA A 226 1.54 -0.35 -10.60
C ALA A 226 0.06 -0.56 -10.87
N LEU A 227 -0.78 0.42 -10.48
CA LEU A 227 -2.16 0.54 -10.92
C LEU A 227 -2.24 1.70 -11.88
N ILE A 228 -2.85 1.48 -13.05
CA ILE A 228 -2.91 2.43 -14.15
C ILE A 228 -4.36 2.67 -14.53
N GLY A 229 -4.82 3.92 -14.40
CA GLY A 229 -6.10 4.42 -14.88
C GLY A 229 -6.06 4.58 -16.40
N THR A 230 -6.94 3.87 -17.11
CA THR A 230 -6.93 3.87 -18.59
C THR A 230 -7.50 5.15 -19.21
N GLN A 231 -8.03 6.04 -18.39
CA GLN A 231 -8.62 7.34 -18.78
C GLN A 231 -7.85 8.51 -18.16
N ASP A 232 -6.61 8.27 -17.70
CA ASP A 232 -5.75 9.29 -17.11
C ASP A 232 -5.29 10.30 -18.20
N MET A 233 -5.66 11.56 -18.00
CA MET A 233 -5.31 12.69 -18.89
C MET A 233 -4.18 13.55 -18.30
N VAL A 234 -3.76 13.30 -17.07
CA VAL A 234 -2.65 13.99 -16.40
C VAL A 234 -1.33 13.31 -16.75
N LEU A 235 -1.28 11.99 -16.54
CA LEU A 235 -0.15 11.15 -16.92
C LEU A 235 -0.64 10.07 -17.90
N PRO A 236 -0.36 10.21 -19.20
CA PRO A 236 -0.89 9.31 -20.21
C PRO A 236 -0.66 7.82 -19.87
N PRO A 237 -1.68 6.95 -20.04
CA PRO A 237 -1.54 5.52 -19.70
C PRO A 237 -0.40 4.82 -20.46
N ALA A 238 -0.07 5.30 -21.67
CA ALA A 238 1.05 4.77 -22.45
C ALA A 238 2.39 5.00 -21.74
N GLU A 239 2.60 6.20 -21.21
CA GLU A 239 3.81 6.54 -20.44
C GLU A 239 3.87 5.75 -19.13
N GLN A 240 2.75 5.61 -18.41
CA GLN A 240 2.70 4.78 -17.21
C GLN A 240 3.08 3.32 -17.50
N VAL A 241 2.59 2.76 -18.61
CA VAL A 241 2.94 1.40 -19.06
C VAL A 241 4.43 1.28 -19.38
N PHE A 242 4.99 2.27 -20.07
CA PHE A 242 6.42 2.30 -20.38
C PHE A 242 7.27 2.31 -19.10
N MET A 243 6.98 3.23 -18.19
CA MET A 243 7.69 3.33 -16.91
C MET A 243 7.57 2.06 -16.06
N ALA A 244 6.35 1.51 -15.96
CA ALA A 244 6.07 0.28 -15.21
C ALA A 244 6.80 -0.94 -15.80
N ALA A 245 6.86 -1.06 -17.14
CA ALA A 245 7.59 -2.13 -17.81
C ALA A 245 9.10 -2.04 -17.52
N ARG A 246 9.67 -0.84 -17.58
CA ARG A 246 11.08 -0.58 -17.26
C ARG A 246 11.42 -0.94 -15.83
N ALA A 247 10.50 -0.65 -14.90
CA ALA A 247 10.65 -0.99 -13.48
C ALA A 247 10.28 -2.46 -13.16
N HIS A 248 9.99 -3.28 -14.16
CA HIS A 248 9.52 -4.67 -14.00
C HIS A 248 8.31 -4.79 -13.05
N ALA A 249 7.46 -3.77 -13.01
CA ALA A 249 6.32 -3.72 -12.09
C ALA A 249 5.22 -4.71 -12.50
N THR A 250 4.57 -5.30 -11.49
CA THR A 250 3.31 -6.02 -11.70
C THR A 250 2.20 -5.01 -11.95
N VAL A 251 1.60 -5.03 -13.14
CA VAL A 251 0.61 -4.02 -13.57
C VAL A 251 -0.82 -4.51 -13.41
N VAL A 252 -1.69 -3.63 -12.88
CA VAL A 252 -3.14 -3.72 -12.91
C VAL A 252 -3.69 -2.49 -13.63
N LYS A 253 -4.65 -2.67 -14.53
CA LYS A 253 -5.31 -1.57 -15.23
C LYS A 253 -6.77 -1.49 -14.81
N ILE A 254 -7.26 -0.27 -14.60
CA ILE A 254 -8.66 0.01 -14.26
C ILE A 254 -9.22 1.11 -15.17
N SER A 255 -10.54 1.17 -15.30
CA SER A 255 -11.21 2.26 -16.01
C SER A 255 -11.43 3.43 -15.06
N ALA A 256 -10.41 4.25 -14.88
CA ALA A 256 -10.39 5.42 -13.98
C ALA A 256 -9.67 6.59 -14.64
N SER A 257 -9.96 7.81 -14.17
CA SER A 257 -9.16 9.01 -14.41
C SER A 257 -7.92 9.02 -13.52
N HIS A 258 -7.20 10.16 -13.46
CA HIS A 258 -5.98 10.31 -12.64
C HIS A 258 -6.19 10.07 -11.13
N LEU A 259 -7.41 10.25 -10.63
CA LEU A 259 -7.73 10.06 -9.21
C LEU A 259 -8.31 8.66 -8.93
N GLY A 260 -7.74 7.62 -9.54
CA GLY A 260 -8.13 6.22 -9.34
C GLY A 260 -8.10 5.75 -7.89
N LEU A 261 -7.22 6.34 -7.05
CA LEU A 261 -7.18 6.06 -5.61
C LEU A 261 -8.47 6.50 -4.89
N ILE A 262 -9.17 7.50 -5.41
CA ILE A 262 -10.42 8.02 -4.85
C ILE A 262 -11.62 7.29 -5.42
N SER A 263 -11.67 7.10 -6.75
CA SER A 263 -12.81 6.46 -7.42
C SER A 263 -12.83 4.93 -7.24
N HIS A 264 -11.66 4.29 -7.12
CA HIS A 264 -11.50 2.83 -7.03
C HIS A 264 -10.63 2.38 -5.86
N PRO A 265 -10.89 2.83 -4.61
CA PRO A 265 -10.02 2.55 -3.47
C PRO A 265 -9.92 1.06 -3.12
N ASP A 266 -10.91 0.24 -3.49
CA ASP A 266 -10.84 -1.22 -3.32
C ASP A 266 -9.77 -1.84 -4.22
N ALA A 267 -9.65 -1.40 -5.47
CA ALA A 267 -8.64 -1.91 -6.39
C ALA A 267 -7.22 -1.54 -5.93
N VAL A 268 -7.06 -0.33 -5.38
CA VAL A 268 -5.79 0.14 -4.82
C VAL A 268 -5.40 -0.67 -3.58
N ALA A 269 -6.33 -0.87 -2.63
CA ALA A 269 -6.07 -1.67 -1.44
C ALA A 269 -5.69 -3.11 -1.79
N GLN A 270 -6.40 -3.74 -2.74
CA GLN A 270 -6.09 -5.10 -3.22
C GLN A 270 -4.70 -5.18 -3.86
N LEU A 271 -4.25 -4.15 -4.60
CA LEU A 271 -2.90 -4.14 -5.15
C LEU A 271 -1.84 -4.04 -4.05
N ILE A 272 -2.07 -3.23 -3.03
CA ILE A 272 -1.19 -3.10 -1.85
C ILE A 272 -1.11 -4.44 -1.09
N GLU A 273 -2.23 -5.11 -0.87
CA GLU A 273 -2.29 -6.45 -0.25
C GLU A 273 -1.57 -7.51 -1.08
N ARG A 274 -1.69 -7.43 -2.41
CA ARG A 274 -0.96 -8.31 -3.33
C ARG A 274 0.55 -8.06 -3.25
N ALA A 275 0.98 -6.81 -3.10
CA ALA A 275 2.38 -6.46 -2.90
C ALA A 275 2.92 -7.03 -1.59
N ASP A 276 2.17 -6.91 -0.49
CA ASP A 276 2.51 -7.54 0.79
C ASP A 276 2.62 -9.07 0.66
N ALA A 277 1.63 -9.72 0.05
CA ALA A 277 1.65 -11.17 -0.10
C ALA A 277 2.82 -11.71 -0.95
N ALA A 278 3.27 -10.92 -1.93
CA ALA A 278 4.36 -11.29 -2.82
C ALA A 278 5.76 -11.06 -2.22
N THR A 279 5.88 -10.31 -1.12
CA THR A 279 7.16 -9.88 -0.54
C THR A 279 7.39 -10.33 0.91
N ARG A 280 6.52 -11.20 1.43
CA ARG A 280 6.65 -11.86 2.75
C ARG A 280 7.76 -12.90 2.78
#